data_135ab48f90cbef2373409e0ddb899ed3
#
_entry.id   135ab48f90cbef2373409e0ddb899ed3
#
_cell.length_a   1.000
_cell.length_b   1.000
_cell.length_c   1.000
_cell.angle_alpha   90.00
_cell.angle_beta   90.00
_cell.angle_gamma   90.00
#
_symmetry.space_group_name_H-M   'P 1'
#
loop_
_entity.id
_entity.type
_entity.pdbx_description
1 polymer ?
#
loop_
_entity_poly.entity_id
_entity_poly.type
_entity_poly.pdbx_seq_one_letter_code
_entity_poly.pdbx_strand_id
1 'polypeptide(L)'
;LFRSPRPLSPEMRREGAKLDKTLEEYRFLCEKQINSPLELVSFISETRVQISALERERQSVYNRNRHKKSETLNAEARDITAKIKPLRKELSIARAILEKIPRFEKLLETERQMETAIAMKHKERRYER
;
A
#
# COMPACT_ATOMS: atom_id res chain seq x y z
N LEU A 1 -32.52 -16.48 -27.18
CA LEU A 1 -32.80 -15.69 -25.98
C LEU A 1 -31.54 -15.26 -25.25
N PHE A 2 -30.43 -15.98 -25.38
CA PHE A 2 -29.15 -15.56 -24.83
C PHE A 2 -28.27 -15.07 -25.95
N ARG A 3 -28.31 -13.79 -26.23
CA ARG A 3 -27.33 -13.17 -27.13
C ARG A 3 -25.98 -13.17 -26.42
N SER A 4 -24.95 -13.63 -27.13
CA SER A 4 -23.58 -13.42 -26.68
C SER A 4 -23.39 -11.96 -26.35
N PRO A 5 -22.81 -11.62 -25.18
CA PRO A 5 -22.63 -10.22 -24.80
C PRO A 5 -21.83 -9.50 -25.90
N ARG A 6 -22.34 -8.35 -26.31
CA ARG A 6 -21.63 -7.48 -27.24
C ARG A 6 -20.28 -7.14 -26.65
N PRO A 7 -19.20 -7.15 -27.46
CA PRO A 7 -17.93 -6.70 -26.96
C PRO A 7 -18.07 -5.29 -26.38
N LEU A 8 -17.57 -5.11 -25.17
CA LEU A 8 -17.61 -3.83 -24.48
C LEU A 8 -16.87 -2.77 -25.31
N SER A 9 -17.41 -1.56 -25.36
CA SER A 9 -16.72 -0.43 -25.97
C SER A 9 -15.39 -0.17 -25.25
N PRO A 10 -14.38 0.44 -25.89
CA PRO A 10 -13.12 0.80 -25.23
C PRO A 10 -13.33 1.63 -23.97
N GLU A 11 -14.33 2.49 -23.94
CA GLU A 11 -14.68 3.31 -22.77
C GLU A 11 -15.18 2.46 -21.62
N MET A 12 -16.10 1.52 -21.88
CA MET A 12 -16.62 0.58 -20.88
C MET A 12 -15.55 -0.35 -20.36
N ARG A 13 -14.60 -0.77 -21.20
CA ARG A 13 -13.44 -1.58 -20.78
C ARG A 13 -12.56 -0.80 -19.83
N ARG A 14 -12.30 0.47 -20.12
CA ARG A 14 -11.49 1.34 -19.24
C ARG A 14 -12.16 1.57 -17.90
N GLU A 15 -13.47 1.82 -17.89
CA GLU A 15 -14.22 1.99 -16.66
C GLU A 15 -14.29 0.71 -15.85
N GLY A 16 -14.51 -0.43 -16.50
CA GLY A 16 -14.48 -1.74 -15.85
C GLY A 16 -13.10 -2.05 -15.25
N ALA A 17 -12.02 -1.77 -15.96
CA ALA A 17 -10.66 -1.96 -15.47
C ALA A 17 -10.36 -1.05 -14.27
N LYS A 18 -10.84 0.20 -14.28
CA LYS A 18 -10.72 1.13 -13.15
C LYS A 18 -11.49 0.63 -11.93
N LEU A 19 -12.69 0.10 -12.16
CA LEU A 19 -13.52 -0.45 -11.10
C LEU A 19 -12.88 -1.68 -10.46
N ASP A 20 -12.37 -2.60 -11.27
CA ASP A 20 -11.65 -3.79 -10.81
C ASP A 20 -10.44 -3.42 -9.96
N LYS A 21 -9.68 -2.43 -10.40
CA LYS A 21 -8.53 -1.91 -9.67
C LYS A 21 -8.92 -1.28 -8.34
N THR A 22 -10.01 -0.54 -8.31
CA THR A 22 -10.56 0.06 -7.10
C THR A 22 -11.00 -1.01 -6.10
N LEU A 23 -11.64 -2.08 -6.57
CA LEU A 23 -12.05 -3.21 -5.75
C LEU A 23 -10.84 -3.95 -5.19
N GLU A 24 -9.79 -4.16 -5.98
CA GLU A 24 -8.54 -4.77 -5.53
C GLU A 24 -7.89 -3.95 -4.43
N GLU A 25 -7.83 -2.64 -4.58
CA GLU A 25 -7.31 -1.71 -3.58
C GLU A 25 -8.14 -1.76 -2.29
N TYR A 26 -9.46 -1.77 -2.41
CA TYR A 26 -10.36 -1.88 -1.27
C TYR A 26 -10.14 -3.19 -0.50
N ARG A 27 -10.06 -4.30 -1.21
CA ARG A 27 -9.77 -5.62 -0.61
C ARG A 27 -8.43 -5.62 0.10
N PHE A 28 -7.41 -5.02 -0.51
CA PHE A 28 -6.10 -4.88 0.09
C PHE A 28 -6.16 -4.14 1.43
N LEU A 29 -6.85 -3.01 1.48
CA LEU A 29 -7.03 -2.24 2.71
C LEU A 29 -7.76 -3.04 3.79
N CYS A 30 -8.77 -3.80 3.41
CA CYS A 30 -9.51 -4.67 4.34
C CYS A 30 -8.66 -5.81 4.87
N GLU A 31 -7.92 -6.50 4.02
CA GLU A 31 -7.04 -7.61 4.41
C GLU A 31 -5.93 -7.17 5.35
N LYS A 32 -5.35 -5.99 5.12
CA LYS A 32 -4.28 -5.44 5.95
C LYS A 32 -4.80 -4.64 7.14
N GLN A 33 -6.11 -4.52 7.28
CA GLN A 33 -6.75 -3.75 8.35
C GLN A 33 -6.26 -2.29 8.41
N ILE A 34 -6.09 -1.70 7.24
CA ILE A 34 -5.68 -0.29 7.12
C ILE A 34 -6.95 0.57 7.07
N ASN A 35 -7.16 1.39 8.09
CA ASN A 35 -8.39 2.18 8.26
C ASN A 35 -8.16 3.69 8.12
N SER A 36 -6.91 4.13 8.00
CA SER A 36 -6.58 5.55 7.88
C SER A 36 -5.39 5.76 6.97
N PRO A 37 -5.23 6.97 6.37
CA PRO A 37 -4.03 7.31 5.60
C PRO A 37 -2.75 7.19 6.40
N LEU A 38 -2.80 7.49 7.69
CA LEU A 38 -1.64 7.37 8.58
C LEU A 38 -1.21 5.91 8.74
N GLU A 39 -2.16 5.00 8.88
CA GLU A 39 -1.91 3.55 8.93
C GLU A 39 -1.33 3.06 7.60
N LEU A 40 -1.80 3.61 6.47
CA LEU A 40 -1.26 3.29 5.15
C LEU A 40 0.21 3.72 5.01
N VAL A 41 0.55 4.92 5.46
CA VAL A 41 1.93 5.41 5.47
C VAL A 41 2.81 4.54 6.36
N SER A 42 2.32 4.15 7.54
CA SER A 42 3.03 3.24 8.44
C SER A 42 3.27 1.88 7.79
N PHE A 43 2.27 1.33 7.11
CA PHE A 43 2.39 0.08 6.36
C PHE A 43 3.46 0.17 5.27
N ILE A 44 3.48 1.26 4.50
CA ILE A 44 4.48 1.51 3.46
C ILE A 44 5.88 1.56 4.06
N SER A 45 6.06 2.29 5.16
CA SER A 45 7.34 2.41 5.83
C SER A 45 7.84 1.07 6.37
N GLU A 46 6.98 0.31 7.03
CA GLU A 46 7.31 -1.02 7.55
C GLU A 46 7.66 -1.99 6.42
N THR A 47 6.90 -1.98 5.33
CA THR A 47 7.15 -2.84 4.18
C THR A 47 8.47 -2.50 3.51
N ARG A 48 8.81 -1.22 3.37
CA ARG A 48 10.11 -0.77 2.85
C ARG A 48 11.26 -1.26 3.71
N VAL A 49 11.12 -1.19 5.01
CA VAL A 49 12.14 -1.67 5.95
C VAL A 49 12.34 -3.18 5.80
N GLN A 50 11.27 -3.94 5.70
CA GLN A 50 11.31 -5.39 5.48
C GLN A 50 12.00 -5.74 4.15
N ILE A 51 11.64 -5.04 3.07
CA ILE A 51 12.27 -5.25 1.75
C ILE A 51 13.76 -4.93 1.81
N SER A 52 14.14 -3.81 2.42
CA SER A 52 15.54 -3.41 2.57
C SER A 52 16.34 -4.44 3.37
N ALA A 53 15.78 -4.97 4.44
CA ALA A 53 16.41 -6.01 5.24
C ALA A 53 16.64 -7.29 4.43
N LEU A 54 15.64 -7.71 3.65
CA LEU A 54 15.73 -8.89 2.78
C LEU A 54 16.73 -8.67 1.63
N GLU A 55 16.79 -7.47 1.06
CA GLU A 55 17.76 -7.13 0.02
C GLU A 55 19.20 -7.17 0.55
N ARG A 56 19.42 -6.69 1.78
CA ARG A 56 20.73 -6.76 2.45
C ARG A 56 21.12 -8.22 2.71
N GLU A 57 20.19 -9.02 3.18
CA GLU A 57 20.41 -10.44 3.41
C GLU A 57 20.75 -11.16 2.10
N ARG A 58 20.02 -10.86 1.03
CA ARG A 58 20.30 -11.40 -0.31
C ARG A 58 21.67 -10.96 -0.81
N GLN A 59 22.04 -9.71 -0.61
CA GLN A 59 23.36 -9.19 -0.99
C GLN A 59 24.48 -9.90 -0.23
N SER A 60 24.27 -10.16 1.05
CA SER A 60 25.20 -10.94 1.88
C SER A 60 25.37 -12.36 1.33
N VAL A 61 24.31 -13.00 0.90
CA VAL A 61 24.33 -14.33 0.27
C VAL A 61 25.11 -14.27 -1.06
N TYR A 62 24.85 -13.26 -1.89
CA TYR A 62 25.60 -13.09 -3.15
C TYR A 62 27.10 -12.87 -2.91
N ASN A 63 27.46 -12.09 -1.90
CA ASN A 63 28.86 -11.85 -1.55
C ASN A 63 29.56 -13.15 -1.09
N ARG A 64 28.89 -13.96 -0.30
CA ARG A 64 29.40 -15.28 0.11
C ARG A 64 29.54 -16.21 -1.09
N ASN A 65 28.60 -16.18 -2.04
CA ASN A 65 28.64 -16.99 -3.25
C ASN A 65 29.76 -16.58 -4.22
N ARG A 66 30.21 -15.32 -4.20
CA ARG A 66 31.38 -14.88 -4.98
C ARG A 66 32.66 -15.58 -4.56
N HIS A 67 32.82 -15.84 -3.25
CA HIS A 67 34.02 -16.48 -2.70
C HIS A 67 33.92 -18.00 -2.79
N LYS A 68 32.75 -18.56 -2.73
CA LYS A 68 32.52 -19.99 -2.72
C LYS A 68 31.20 -20.31 -3.39
N LYS A 69 31.22 -20.60 -4.68
CA LYS A 69 30.02 -20.98 -5.44
C LYS A 69 29.38 -22.21 -4.83
N SER A 70 28.16 -22.06 -4.34
CA SER A 70 27.38 -23.12 -3.72
C SER A 70 25.95 -23.07 -4.22
N GLU A 71 25.40 -24.23 -4.57
CA GLU A 71 23.98 -24.34 -4.95
C GLU A 71 23.06 -24.01 -3.77
N THR A 72 23.50 -24.30 -2.54
CA THR A 72 22.79 -23.93 -1.31
C THR A 72 22.61 -22.41 -1.20
N LEU A 73 23.67 -21.65 -1.48
CA LEU A 73 23.62 -20.18 -1.47
C LEU A 73 22.72 -19.64 -2.58
N ASN A 74 22.73 -20.25 -3.76
CA ASN A 74 21.80 -19.89 -4.84
C ASN A 74 20.34 -20.14 -4.46
N ALA A 75 20.07 -21.26 -3.79
CA ALA A 75 18.74 -21.58 -3.27
C ALA A 75 18.27 -20.57 -2.20
N GLU A 76 19.16 -20.19 -1.28
CA GLU A 76 18.89 -19.14 -0.28
C GLU A 76 18.55 -17.81 -0.94
N ALA A 77 19.32 -17.40 -1.95
CA ALA A 77 19.05 -16.16 -2.69
C ALA A 77 17.71 -16.20 -3.41
N ARG A 78 17.34 -17.32 -3.98
CA ARG A 78 16.02 -17.51 -4.61
C ARG A 78 14.88 -17.45 -3.61
N ASP A 79 15.05 -18.05 -2.44
CA ASP A 79 14.07 -18.01 -1.37
C ASP A 79 13.85 -16.58 -0.86
N ILE A 80 14.92 -15.82 -0.69
CA ILE A 80 14.83 -14.42 -0.31
C ILE A 80 14.12 -13.60 -1.39
N THR A 81 14.45 -13.82 -2.67
CA THR A 81 13.78 -13.16 -3.79
C THR A 81 12.28 -13.50 -3.81
N ALA A 82 11.92 -14.74 -3.53
CA ALA A 82 10.52 -15.17 -3.44
C ALA A 82 9.76 -14.48 -2.32
N LYS A 83 10.44 -14.13 -1.22
CA LYS A 83 9.85 -13.34 -0.12
C LYS A 83 9.72 -11.85 -0.47
N ILE A 84 10.65 -11.32 -1.25
CA ILE A 84 10.65 -9.92 -1.66
C ILE A 84 9.51 -9.61 -2.65
N LYS A 85 9.26 -10.51 -3.60
CA LYS A 85 8.24 -10.30 -4.64
C LYS A 85 6.86 -9.91 -4.13
N PRO A 86 6.24 -10.66 -3.20
CA PRO A 86 4.92 -10.30 -2.68
C PRO A 86 4.95 -8.97 -1.91
N LEU A 87 6.03 -8.68 -1.19
CA LEU A 87 6.18 -7.41 -0.48
C LEU A 87 6.26 -6.22 -1.42
N ARG A 88 6.98 -6.35 -2.54
CA ARG A 88 7.04 -5.31 -3.58
C ARG A 88 5.68 -5.08 -4.23
N LYS A 89 4.93 -6.15 -4.46
CA LYS A 89 3.56 -6.07 -5.00
C LYS A 89 2.65 -5.32 -4.02
N GLU A 90 2.67 -5.67 -2.75
CA GLU A 90 1.91 -5.00 -1.70
C GLU A 90 2.30 -3.52 -1.58
N LEU A 91 3.59 -3.22 -1.64
CA LEU A 91 4.09 -1.86 -1.62
C LEU A 91 3.58 -1.04 -2.82
N SER A 92 3.57 -1.64 -4.01
CA SER A 92 3.07 -1.01 -5.22
C SER A 92 1.58 -0.67 -5.11
N ILE A 93 0.78 -1.60 -4.59
CA ILE A 93 -0.65 -1.39 -4.36
C ILE A 93 -0.87 -0.26 -3.33
N ALA A 94 -0.15 -0.30 -2.23
CA ALA A 94 -0.24 0.71 -1.17
C ALA A 94 0.14 2.11 -1.67
N ARG A 95 1.20 2.22 -2.47
CA ARG A 95 1.61 3.48 -3.09
C ARG A 95 0.57 4.01 -4.08
N ALA A 96 -0.02 3.14 -4.88
CA ALA A 96 -1.07 3.51 -5.83
C ALA A 96 -2.28 4.09 -5.10
N ILE A 97 -2.65 3.51 -3.96
CA ILE A 97 -3.72 4.02 -3.10
C ILE A 97 -3.33 5.39 -2.53
N LEU A 98 -2.10 5.52 -2.03
CA LEU A 98 -1.62 6.77 -1.45
C LEU A 98 -1.61 7.92 -2.47
N GLU A 99 -1.24 7.66 -3.72
CA GLU A 99 -1.26 8.65 -4.80
C GLU A 99 -2.66 9.18 -5.11
N LYS A 100 -3.69 8.38 -4.88
CA LYS A 100 -5.08 8.79 -5.06
C LYS A 100 -5.63 9.61 -3.90
N ILE A 101 -4.95 9.64 -2.79
CA ILE A 101 -5.37 10.32 -1.57
C ILE A 101 -5.18 11.85 -1.58
N PRO A 102 -4.42 12.53 -2.46
CA PRO A 102 -4.29 13.99 -2.38
C PRO A 102 -5.62 14.73 -2.34
N ARG A 103 -6.65 14.20 -2.98
CA ARG A 103 -8.02 14.72 -2.86
C ARG A 103 -8.61 14.51 -1.48
N PHE A 104 -8.28 13.39 -0.85
CA PHE A 104 -8.73 13.04 0.49
C PHE A 104 -7.92 13.73 1.58
N GLU A 105 -6.64 14.00 1.36
CA GLU A 105 -5.78 14.72 2.31
C GLU A 105 -6.32 16.13 2.57
N LYS A 106 -6.72 16.85 1.54
CA LYS A 106 -7.33 18.18 1.69
C LYS A 106 -8.62 18.12 2.50
N LEU A 107 -9.45 17.10 2.27
CA LEU A 107 -10.67 16.89 3.03
C LEU A 107 -10.39 16.51 4.48
N LEU A 108 -9.40 15.63 4.69
CA LEU A 108 -8.96 15.20 6.03
C LEU A 108 -8.32 16.34 6.82
N GLU A 109 -7.50 17.16 6.18
CA GLU A 109 -6.94 18.37 6.82
C GLU A 109 -8.06 19.34 7.22
N THR A 110 -9.05 19.53 6.34
CA THR A 110 -10.22 20.35 6.65
C THR A 110 -10.99 19.80 7.84
N GLU A 111 -11.22 18.48 7.88
CA GLU A 111 -11.87 17.81 9.02
C GLU A 111 -11.06 17.95 10.30
N ARG A 112 -9.74 17.75 10.25
CA ARG A 112 -8.85 17.95 11.40
C ARG A 112 -8.88 19.39 11.92
N GLN A 113 -8.87 20.35 11.02
CA GLN A 113 -9.00 21.76 11.38
C GLN A 113 -10.34 22.06 12.02
N MET A 114 -11.43 21.47 11.52
CA MET A 114 -12.76 21.57 12.12
C MET A 114 -12.80 20.92 13.49
N GLU A 115 -12.26 19.72 13.66
CA GLU A 115 -12.20 19.03 14.94
C GLU A 115 -11.40 19.82 15.97
N THR A 116 -10.26 20.38 15.56
CA THR A 116 -9.43 21.23 16.42
C THR A 116 -10.18 22.49 16.83
N ALA A 117 -10.89 23.12 15.90
CA ALA A 117 -11.69 24.31 16.16
C ALA A 117 -12.83 24.00 17.15
N ILE A 118 -13.50 22.86 16.99
CA ILE A 118 -14.56 22.39 17.91
C ILE A 118 -13.97 22.11 19.29
N ALA A 119 -12.82 21.43 19.37
CA ALA A 119 -12.14 21.15 20.62
C ALA A 119 -11.72 22.43 21.34
N MET A 120 -11.22 23.43 20.62
CA MET A 120 -10.88 24.74 21.17
C MET A 120 -12.10 25.48 21.69
N LYS A 121 -13.22 25.47 21.00
CA LYS A 121 -14.48 26.05 21.49
C LYS A 121 -14.96 25.38 22.75
N HIS A 122 -14.82 24.07 22.87
CA HIS A 122 -15.16 23.36 24.10
C HIS A 122 -14.24 23.71 25.27
N LYS A 123 -12.96 23.94 25.03
CA LYS A 123 -12.01 24.40 26.04
C LYS A 123 -12.34 25.83 26.51
N GLU A 124 -12.64 26.74 25.59
CA GLU A 124 -13.06 28.11 25.93
C GLU A 124 -14.31 28.13 26.82
N ARG A 125 -15.32 27.32 26.48
CA ARG A 125 -16.53 27.16 27.30
C ARG A 125 -16.24 26.61 28.69
N ARG A 126 -15.21 25.78 28.89
CA ARG A 126 -14.80 25.28 30.20
C ARG A 126 -14.14 26.35 31.07
N TYR A 127 -13.42 27.29 30.44
CA TYR A 127 -12.72 28.36 31.18
C TYR A 127 -13.58 29.58 31.48
N GLU A 128 -14.69 29.76 30.79
CA GLU A 128 -15.64 30.84 31.04
C GLU A 128 -16.60 30.62 32.22
N ARG A 129 -16.47 29.50 32.91
CA ARG A 129 -17.20 29.25 34.18
C ARG A 129 -16.34 29.69 35.35
#